data_a42ac1037ab9667d23dc5d93d058fc0d
#
_entry.id   a42ac1037ab9667d23dc5d93d058fc0d
#
_cell.length_a   1.000
_cell.length_b   1.000
_cell.length_c   1.000
_cell.angle_alpha   90.00
_cell.angle_beta   90.00
_cell.angle_gamma   90.00
#
_symmetry.space_group_name_H-M   'P 1'
#
loop_
_entity.id
_entity.type
_entity.pdbx_description
1 polymer ?
#
loop_
_entity_poly.entity_id
_entity_poly.type
_entity_poly.pdbx_seq_one_letter_code
_entity_poly.pdbx_strand_id
1 'polypeptide(L)'
;MRAAETVKAGGSPFSGVIMKKHTSFLIAVFFTAMFVSFCFSACKGPNTVEENKQNDEGFLPPLPPAAERETISAADILGDYDGAVIPVMNGIKFPNAVPEKINIRKSPATQKITFKTREQTPYQKIMHNMGLSYTFNEITLVPAADGKAFSFSGTGGELYLHNSPTDTTGEEVSTNTVLKNGSIYKKEGKLYISYIVVYDMADIRKTIPLLPENHKSLIAVMQNGVKK
;
A
#
# COMPACT_ATOMS: atom_id res chain seq x y z
N MET A 1 -60.25 43.22 -4.37
CA MET A 1 -60.18 43.29 -2.89
C MET A 1 -59.62 41.97 -2.35
N ARG A 2 -58.68 42.05 -1.50
CA ARG A 2 -57.90 41.09 -0.68
C ARG A 2 -56.58 40.62 -1.27
N ALA A 3 -55.57 41.16 -0.62
CA ALA A 3 -54.17 40.85 -0.71
C ALA A 3 -53.87 39.45 -0.14
N ALA A 4 -52.88 38.80 -0.71
CA ALA A 4 -52.25 37.62 -0.10
C ALA A 4 -50.78 37.96 0.21
N GLU A 5 -50.45 37.82 1.49
CA GLU A 5 -49.12 38.08 2.05
C GLU A 5 -48.10 37.06 1.62
N THR A 6 -46.94 37.55 1.27
CA THR A 6 -45.75 36.76 0.94
C THR A 6 -44.98 36.46 2.23
N VAL A 7 -44.93 35.18 2.63
CA VAL A 7 -44.08 34.74 3.73
C VAL A 7 -42.69 34.46 3.18
N LYS A 8 -41.70 35.26 3.58
CA LYS A 8 -40.25 35.01 3.39
C LYS A 8 -39.80 33.93 4.39
N ALA A 9 -39.40 32.78 3.90
CA ALA A 9 -38.64 31.83 4.68
C ALA A 9 -37.15 32.18 4.62
N GLY A 10 -36.60 32.60 5.76
CA GLY A 10 -35.18 32.84 5.92
C GLY A 10 -34.42 31.53 6.06
N GLY A 11 -33.61 31.20 5.05
CA GLY A 11 -32.64 30.11 5.13
C GLY A 11 -31.38 30.54 5.90
N SER A 12 -31.09 29.86 6.97
CA SER A 12 -29.87 30.06 7.78
C SER A 12 -28.69 29.38 7.09
N PRO A 13 -27.57 30.05 6.85
CA PRO A 13 -26.36 29.45 6.36
C PRO A 13 -25.40 29.20 7.52
N PHE A 14 -25.51 28.07 8.20
CA PHE A 14 -24.41 27.62 9.08
C PHE A 14 -24.51 26.10 9.33
N SER A 15 -23.85 25.29 8.48
CA SER A 15 -23.39 23.97 8.89
C SER A 15 -22.50 23.38 7.78
N GLY A 16 -21.21 23.55 7.88
CA GLY A 16 -20.30 22.95 6.88
C GLY A 16 -18.81 22.97 7.19
N VAL A 17 -18.36 23.59 8.26
CA VAL A 17 -16.92 23.86 8.42
C VAL A 17 -16.27 23.18 9.66
N ILE A 18 -17.03 22.61 10.57
CA ILE A 18 -16.47 22.16 11.87
C ILE A 18 -16.00 20.68 11.87
N MET A 19 -16.39 19.86 10.89
CA MET A 19 -16.09 18.43 10.94
C MET A 19 -14.66 18.04 10.52
N LYS A 20 -13.96 18.82 9.70
CA LYS A 20 -12.60 18.45 9.22
C LYS A 20 -11.49 18.53 10.28
N LYS A 21 -11.61 19.40 11.28
CA LYS A 21 -10.54 19.60 12.29
C LYS A 21 -10.53 18.56 13.41
N HIS A 22 -11.66 17.95 13.73
CA HIS A 22 -11.73 16.99 14.83
C HIS A 22 -11.31 15.58 14.45
N THR A 23 -11.50 15.17 13.20
CA THR A 23 -11.10 13.82 12.74
C THR A 23 -9.59 13.69 12.69
N SER A 24 -8.87 14.72 12.22
CA SER A 24 -7.40 14.74 12.22
C SER A 24 -6.81 14.70 13.63
N PHE A 25 -7.45 15.34 14.60
CA PHE A 25 -6.98 15.35 15.98
C PHE A 25 -7.14 13.99 16.67
N LEU A 26 -8.25 13.31 16.45
CA LEU A 26 -8.48 11.95 17.00
C LEU A 26 -7.54 10.90 16.42
N ILE A 27 -7.25 10.96 15.12
CA ILE A 27 -6.28 10.09 14.45
C ILE A 27 -4.89 10.25 15.08
N ALA A 28 -4.50 11.48 15.37
CA ALA A 28 -3.23 11.81 15.95
C ALA A 28 -3.00 11.24 17.36
N VAL A 29 -4.01 11.38 18.22
CA VAL A 29 -3.93 10.90 19.62
C VAL A 29 -3.84 9.37 19.68
N PHE A 30 -4.50 8.64 18.77
CA PHE A 30 -4.48 7.19 18.77
C PHE A 30 -3.16 6.61 18.25
N PHE A 31 -2.52 7.24 17.26
CA PHE A 31 -1.19 6.83 16.81
C PHE A 31 -0.16 6.93 17.96
N THR A 32 -0.23 7.97 18.77
CA THR A 32 0.68 8.17 19.89
C THR A 32 0.47 7.11 21.00
N ALA A 33 -0.77 6.76 21.31
CA ALA A 33 -1.09 5.82 22.40
C ALA A 33 -0.71 4.37 22.08
N MET A 34 -0.86 3.93 20.82
CA MET A 34 -0.57 2.55 20.43
C MET A 34 0.94 2.29 20.29
N PHE A 35 1.72 3.32 19.88
CA PHE A 35 3.16 3.19 19.72
C PHE A 35 3.95 3.29 21.03
N VAL A 36 3.47 4.01 22.02
CA VAL A 36 4.11 4.10 23.35
C VAL A 36 4.13 2.74 24.06
N SER A 37 3.11 1.90 23.87
CA SER A 37 3.05 0.57 24.49
C SER A 37 4.04 -0.44 23.89
N PHE A 38 4.54 -0.25 22.66
CA PHE A 38 5.49 -1.15 22.02
C PHE A 38 6.96 -0.77 22.24
N CYS A 39 7.24 0.50 22.60
CA CYS A 39 8.63 0.98 22.74
C CYS A 39 9.29 0.61 24.06
N PHE A 40 8.56 0.13 25.07
CA PHE A 40 9.15 -0.14 26.41
C PHE A 40 9.87 -1.48 26.54
N SER A 41 9.83 -2.37 25.55
CA SER A 41 10.48 -3.69 25.64
C SER A 41 11.80 -3.83 24.87
N ALA A 42 12.32 -2.80 24.21
CA ALA A 42 13.48 -2.93 23.32
C ALA A 42 14.63 -1.95 23.59
N CYS A 43 14.80 -1.46 24.82
CA CYS A 43 15.96 -0.61 25.14
C CYS A 43 17.00 -1.37 25.97
N LYS A 44 18.00 -1.99 25.30
CA LYS A 44 19.38 -2.16 25.82
C LYS A 44 20.36 -2.42 24.68
N GLY A 45 21.27 -1.46 24.42
CA GLY A 45 22.49 -1.62 23.63
C GLY A 45 22.97 -0.30 22.98
N PRO A 46 24.27 -0.01 22.99
CA PRO A 46 24.80 1.30 22.60
C PRO A 46 24.85 1.50 21.10
N ASN A 47 24.65 2.77 20.71
CA ASN A 47 24.57 3.30 19.36
C ASN A 47 25.83 3.10 18.54
N THR A 48 25.71 2.42 17.43
CA THR A 48 26.42 2.77 16.19
C THR A 48 25.37 2.95 15.13
N VAL A 49 25.25 4.18 14.61
CA VAL A 49 24.41 4.50 13.46
C VAL A 49 25.13 3.96 12.24
N GLU A 50 25.04 2.67 12.00
CA GLU A 50 25.23 2.12 10.68
C GLU A 50 23.94 2.36 9.90
N GLU A 51 24.04 3.04 8.77
CA GLU A 51 23.02 3.08 7.74
C GLU A 51 22.64 1.63 7.38
N ASN A 52 21.64 1.10 8.06
CA ASN A 52 21.09 -0.21 7.75
C ASN A 52 20.49 -0.11 6.32
N LYS A 53 21.29 -0.42 5.31
CA LYS A 53 20.79 -0.96 4.05
C LYS A 53 20.11 -2.28 4.41
N GLN A 54 18.86 -2.16 4.83
CA GLN A 54 18.02 -3.28 5.16
C GLN A 54 17.93 -4.14 3.91
N ASN A 55 18.53 -5.34 3.97
CA ASN A 55 18.47 -6.32 2.88
C ASN A 55 17.01 -6.79 2.79
N ASP A 56 16.21 -6.07 2.01
CA ASP A 56 14.78 -6.38 1.76
C ASP A 56 14.61 -7.78 1.13
N GLU A 57 15.67 -8.35 0.57
CA GLU A 57 15.69 -9.70 -0.02
C GLU A 57 15.27 -10.79 0.98
N GLY A 58 15.56 -10.63 2.27
CA GLY A 58 15.17 -11.59 3.31
C GLY A 58 13.66 -11.65 3.62
N PHE A 59 12.87 -10.72 3.08
CA PHE A 59 11.42 -10.72 3.31
C PHE A 59 10.63 -11.55 2.31
N LEU A 60 11.19 -11.79 1.12
CA LEU A 60 10.52 -12.56 0.08
C LEU A 60 10.96 -14.03 0.11
N PRO A 61 10.04 -14.97 -0.19
CA PRO A 61 10.42 -16.35 -0.38
C PRO A 61 11.29 -16.47 -1.64
N PRO A 62 12.30 -17.36 -1.65
CA PRO A 62 13.04 -17.66 -2.86
C PRO A 62 12.11 -18.24 -3.92
N LEU A 63 12.43 -18.00 -5.20
CA LEU A 63 11.74 -18.67 -6.29
C LEU A 63 11.91 -20.20 -6.17
N PRO A 64 10.86 -20.99 -6.45
CA PRO A 64 11.01 -22.45 -6.55
C PRO A 64 12.08 -22.83 -7.57
N PRO A 65 12.70 -24.01 -7.44
CA PRO A 65 13.63 -24.53 -8.45
C PRO A 65 13.05 -24.46 -9.87
N ALA A 66 13.89 -24.18 -10.86
CA ALA A 66 13.45 -24.08 -12.27
C ALA A 66 12.71 -25.33 -12.78
N ALA A 67 13.06 -26.50 -12.25
CA ALA A 67 12.39 -27.78 -12.60
C ALA A 67 10.91 -27.81 -12.14
N GLU A 68 10.55 -27.06 -11.10
CA GLU A 68 9.18 -27.01 -10.57
C GLU A 68 8.33 -25.90 -11.21
N ARG A 69 8.94 -25.04 -12.02
CA ARG A 69 8.27 -23.92 -12.67
C ARG A 69 7.90 -24.27 -14.11
N GLU A 70 6.72 -23.80 -14.52
CA GLU A 70 6.21 -23.92 -15.89
C GLU A 70 6.59 -22.68 -16.71
N THR A 71 6.65 -22.83 -18.03
CA THR A 71 6.86 -21.72 -18.97
C THR A 71 5.69 -20.75 -18.92
N ILE A 72 5.98 -19.44 -18.93
CA ILE A 72 4.99 -18.37 -18.93
C ILE A 72 5.34 -17.28 -19.95
N SER A 73 4.32 -16.63 -20.49
CA SER A 73 4.44 -15.48 -21.38
C SER A 73 4.06 -14.18 -20.68
N ALA A 74 4.43 -13.04 -21.27
CA ALA A 74 4.02 -11.73 -20.76
C ALA A 74 2.48 -11.55 -20.77
N ALA A 75 1.76 -12.23 -21.64
CA ALA A 75 0.30 -12.21 -21.66
C ALA A 75 -0.31 -12.97 -20.47
N ASP A 76 0.33 -14.05 -20.04
CA ASP A 76 -0.16 -14.86 -18.93
C ASP A 76 -0.18 -14.09 -17.60
N ILE A 77 0.75 -13.13 -17.43
CA ILE A 77 0.88 -12.40 -16.19
C ILE A 77 -0.16 -11.28 -16.02
N LEU A 78 -0.83 -10.86 -17.10
CA LEU A 78 -1.89 -9.85 -17.01
C LEU A 78 -3.11 -10.46 -16.32
N GLY A 79 -3.68 -9.74 -15.35
CA GLY A 79 -4.86 -10.23 -14.64
C GLY A 79 -4.96 -9.70 -13.22
N ASP A 80 -5.87 -10.32 -12.50
CA ASP A 80 -6.15 -10.04 -11.10
C ASP A 80 -5.44 -11.07 -10.22
N TYR A 81 -4.89 -10.60 -9.11
CA TYR A 81 -4.25 -11.44 -8.11
C TYR A 81 -4.80 -11.12 -6.74
N ASP A 82 -5.01 -12.15 -5.94
CA ASP A 82 -5.39 -12.04 -4.55
C ASP A 82 -4.30 -12.64 -3.66
N GLY A 83 -4.03 -11.97 -2.55
CA GLY A 83 -3.04 -12.43 -1.59
C GLY A 83 -3.15 -11.70 -0.27
N ALA A 84 -2.07 -11.69 0.49
CA ALA A 84 -1.98 -10.94 1.70
C ALA A 84 -0.59 -10.31 1.82
N VAL A 85 -0.55 -9.07 2.28
CA VAL A 85 0.70 -8.35 2.55
C VAL A 85 1.01 -8.38 4.04
N ILE A 86 2.29 -8.47 4.34
CA ILE A 86 2.83 -8.33 5.69
C ILE A 86 3.43 -6.92 5.77
N PRO A 87 2.86 -6.01 6.56
CA PRO A 87 3.48 -4.71 6.81
C PRO A 87 4.77 -4.89 7.62
N VAL A 88 5.79 -4.13 7.27
CA VAL A 88 7.07 -4.09 8.01
C VAL A 88 7.44 -2.63 8.25
N MET A 89 7.62 -2.26 9.51
CA MET A 89 8.01 -0.91 9.90
C MET A 89 9.35 -0.94 10.61
N ASN A 90 10.31 -0.17 10.12
CA ASN A 90 11.69 -0.16 10.64
C ASN A 90 12.29 -1.58 10.79
N GLY A 91 12.00 -2.47 9.85
CA GLY A 91 12.46 -3.86 9.88
C GLY A 91 11.68 -4.83 10.75
N ILE A 92 10.69 -4.36 11.48
CA ILE A 92 9.86 -5.19 12.34
C ILE A 92 8.60 -5.60 11.58
N LYS A 93 8.41 -6.91 11.37
CA LYS A 93 7.20 -7.46 10.75
C LYS A 93 6.02 -7.36 11.70
N PHE A 94 4.88 -6.87 11.21
CA PHE A 94 3.64 -6.97 11.96
C PHE A 94 3.13 -8.42 11.98
N PRO A 95 2.51 -8.86 13.07
CA PRO A 95 2.14 -10.28 13.24
C PRO A 95 0.98 -10.71 12.33
N ASN A 96 0.20 -9.76 11.82
CA ASN A 96 -0.98 -10.06 11.01
C ASN A 96 -0.75 -9.64 9.55
N ALA A 97 -0.88 -10.60 8.65
CA ALA A 97 -1.00 -10.32 7.23
C ALA A 97 -2.37 -9.70 6.92
N VAL A 98 -2.40 -8.78 5.96
CA VAL A 98 -3.59 -8.02 5.55
C VAL A 98 -3.97 -8.43 4.13
N PRO A 99 -5.24 -8.79 3.87
CA PRO A 99 -5.67 -9.12 2.52
C PRO A 99 -5.39 -8.00 1.53
N GLU A 100 -4.84 -8.33 0.38
CA GLU A 100 -4.59 -7.38 -0.70
C GLU A 100 -4.98 -7.97 -2.05
N LYS A 101 -5.62 -7.15 -2.87
CA LYS A 101 -6.05 -7.49 -4.22
C LYS A 101 -5.39 -6.53 -5.20
N ILE A 102 -4.67 -7.06 -6.15
CA ILE A 102 -3.97 -6.27 -7.17
C ILE A 102 -4.43 -6.62 -8.57
N ASN A 103 -4.08 -5.74 -9.49
CA ASN A 103 -4.36 -5.86 -10.90
C ASN A 103 -3.11 -5.49 -11.71
N ILE A 104 -2.78 -6.32 -12.70
CA ILE A 104 -1.75 -6.04 -13.70
C ILE A 104 -2.43 -5.95 -15.04
N ARG A 105 -2.32 -4.80 -15.70
CA ARG A 105 -2.95 -4.53 -17.01
C ARG A 105 -1.96 -3.91 -17.98
N LYS A 106 -2.20 -4.15 -19.26
CA LYS A 106 -1.53 -3.41 -20.33
C LYS A 106 -2.45 -2.29 -20.79
N SER A 107 -1.97 -1.06 -20.72
CA SER A 107 -2.72 0.11 -21.22
C SER A 107 -2.88 0.04 -22.74
N PRO A 108 -4.08 0.08 -23.28
CA PRO A 108 -4.29 0.09 -24.73
C PRO A 108 -3.68 1.33 -25.41
N ALA A 109 -3.72 2.48 -24.73
CA ALA A 109 -3.26 3.75 -25.28
C ALA A 109 -1.73 3.87 -25.29
N THR A 110 -1.07 3.49 -24.18
CA THR A 110 0.38 3.69 -24.01
C THR A 110 1.20 2.43 -24.20
N GLN A 111 0.56 1.24 -24.27
CA GLN A 111 1.17 -0.08 -24.26
C GLN A 111 2.01 -0.38 -22.99
N LYS A 112 2.00 0.52 -22.00
CA LYS A 112 2.69 0.34 -20.73
C LYS A 112 1.95 -0.67 -19.86
N ILE A 113 2.71 -1.35 -19.01
CA ILE A 113 2.15 -2.26 -18.01
C ILE A 113 1.91 -1.46 -16.74
N THR A 114 0.66 -1.47 -16.27
CA THR A 114 0.25 -0.84 -15.01
C THR A 114 0.12 -1.89 -13.92
N PHE A 115 0.38 -1.48 -12.68
CA PHE A 115 0.24 -2.30 -11.49
C PHE A 115 -0.48 -1.50 -10.42
N LYS A 116 -1.59 -2.00 -9.89
CA LYS A 116 -2.36 -1.27 -8.89
C LYS A 116 -3.13 -2.18 -7.95
N THR A 117 -3.45 -1.68 -6.77
CA THR A 117 -4.47 -2.29 -5.92
C THR A 117 -5.84 -2.15 -6.58
N ARG A 118 -6.67 -3.20 -6.51
CA ARG A 118 -8.08 -3.16 -7.00
C ARG A 118 -9.02 -2.54 -5.98
N GLU A 119 -8.69 -2.71 -4.73
CA GLU A 119 -9.43 -2.20 -3.57
C GLU A 119 -8.42 -1.64 -2.59
N GLN A 120 -8.82 -0.78 -1.70
CA GLN A 120 -7.94 -0.36 -0.62
C GLN A 120 -7.55 -1.57 0.25
N THR A 121 -6.29 -1.66 0.62
CA THR A 121 -5.79 -2.66 1.56
C THR A 121 -6.19 -2.24 2.97
N PRO A 122 -7.04 -3.01 3.68
CA PRO A 122 -7.61 -2.57 4.95
C PRO A 122 -6.62 -2.78 6.09
N TYR A 123 -5.99 -1.72 6.57
CA TYR A 123 -5.11 -1.74 7.73
C TYR A 123 -5.86 -1.56 9.06
N GLN A 124 -7.10 -2.00 9.15
CA GLN A 124 -8.02 -1.78 10.28
C GLN A 124 -7.42 -2.10 11.65
N LYS A 125 -6.62 -3.16 11.75
CA LYS A 125 -5.95 -3.54 13.01
C LYS A 125 -4.72 -2.71 13.35
N ILE A 126 -4.17 -2.01 12.36
CA ILE A 126 -2.93 -1.24 12.47
C ILE A 126 -3.24 0.26 12.43
N MET A 127 -4.24 0.67 11.64
CA MET A 127 -4.52 2.07 11.30
C MET A 127 -6.00 2.45 11.48
N HIS A 128 -6.73 1.90 12.44
CA HIS A 128 -8.11 2.26 12.79
C HIS A 128 -9.04 2.58 11.60
N ASN A 129 -9.45 1.56 10.86
CA ASN A 129 -10.32 1.67 9.69
C ASN A 129 -9.76 2.45 8.50
N MET A 130 -8.47 2.79 8.52
CA MET A 130 -7.82 3.36 7.35
C MET A 130 -7.38 2.25 6.39
N GLY A 131 -7.32 2.58 5.13
CA GLY A 131 -6.81 1.72 4.07
C GLY A 131 -5.77 2.44 3.24
N LEU A 132 -4.95 1.67 2.53
CA LEU A 132 -4.01 2.18 1.54
C LEU A 132 -4.33 1.58 0.18
N SER A 133 -4.18 2.36 -0.86
CA SER A 133 -4.12 1.87 -2.24
C SER A 133 -2.97 2.55 -2.97
N TYR A 134 -2.46 1.89 -4.02
CA TYR A 134 -1.38 2.46 -4.82
C TYR A 134 -1.55 2.12 -6.29
N THR A 135 -0.96 2.95 -7.14
CA THR A 135 -0.95 2.78 -8.58
C THR A 135 0.44 3.06 -9.13
N PHE A 136 0.99 2.11 -9.88
CA PHE A 136 2.16 2.29 -10.73
C PHE A 136 1.68 2.34 -12.18
N ASN A 137 1.79 3.50 -12.80
CA ASN A 137 1.35 3.72 -14.19
C ASN A 137 2.28 3.04 -15.20
N GLU A 138 3.47 2.65 -14.75
CA GLU A 138 4.43 1.88 -15.54
C GLU A 138 5.28 1.00 -14.63
N ILE A 139 5.35 -0.30 -14.95
CA ILE A 139 6.30 -1.23 -14.36
C ILE A 139 7.19 -1.85 -15.44
N THR A 140 8.43 -2.14 -15.08
CA THR A 140 9.38 -2.87 -15.93
C THR A 140 9.24 -4.36 -15.66
N LEU A 141 9.06 -5.15 -16.72
CA LEU A 141 9.03 -6.61 -16.68
C LEU A 141 10.27 -7.16 -17.35
N VAL A 142 10.96 -8.05 -16.66
CA VAL A 142 12.15 -8.73 -17.18
C VAL A 142 11.95 -10.25 -17.13
N PRO A 143 11.92 -10.94 -18.27
CA PRO A 143 11.80 -12.40 -18.27
C PRO A 143 13.09 -13.03 -17.73
N ALA A 144 12.95 -14.11 -16.98
CA ALA A 144 14.06 -14.96 -16.62
C ALA A 144 14.60 -15.69 -17.86
N ALA A 145 15.89 -16.03 -17.88
CA ALA A 145 16.54 -16.67 -19.02
C ALA A 145 15.91 -18.03 -19.41
N ASP A 146 15.31 -18.72 -18.46
CA ASP A 146 14.61 -20.00 -18.66
C ASP A 146 13.16 -19.84 -19.15
N GLY A 147 12.65 -18.61 -19.27
CA GLY A 147 11.26 -18.33 -19.67
C GLY A 147 10.19 -18.80 -18.67
N LYS A 148 10.58 -19.12 -17.42
CA LYS A 148 9.70 -19.71 -16.41
C LYS A 148 9.35 -18.74 -15.26
N ALA A 149 9.85 -17.52 -15.32
CA ALA A 149 9.54 -16.47 -14.38
C ALA A 149 9.69 -15.09 -15.02
N PHE A 150 9.10 -14.08 -14.39
CA PHE A 150 9.38 -12.68 -14.64
C PHE A 150 9.79 -12.02 -13.32
N SER A 151 10.78 -11.16 -13.37
CA SER A 151 11.00 -10.16 -12.35
C SER A 151 10.33 -8.83 -12.75
N PHE A 152 9.96 -8.02 -11.78
CA PHE A 152 9.36 -6.71 -12.06
C PHE A 152 9.68 -5.68 -10.99
N SER A 153 9.65 -4.42 -11.40
CA SER A 153 9.86 -3.26 -10.54
C SER A 153 9.16 -2.03 -11.11
N GLY A 154 8.98 -1.02 -10.27
CA GLY A 154 8.40 0.26 -10.66
C GLY A 154 8.79 1.37 -9.69
N THR A 155 8.87 2.59 -10.17
CA THR A 155 9.13 3.80 -9.39
C THR A 155 8.07 4.86 -9.69
N GLY A 156 7.95 5.87 -8.84
CA GLY A 156 6.97 6.94 -9.06
C GLY A 156 5.53 6.45 -8.89
N GLY A 157 5.31 5.49 -8.00
CA GLY A 157 3.98 5.02 -7.69
C GLY A 157 3.22 6.02 -6.83
N GLU A 158 1.97 6.26 -7.18
CA GLU A 158 1.02 7.07 -6.43
C GLU A 158 0.47 6.26 -5.26
N LEU A 159 0.49 6.83 -4.06
CA LEU A 159 -0.07 6.24 -2.84
C LEU A 159 -1.27 7.05 -2.38
N TYR A 160 -2.36 6.37 -2.09
CA TYR A 160 -3.61 6.96 -1.60
C TYR A 160 -3.96 6.44 -0.23
N LEU A 161 -4.32 7.34 0.67
CA LEU A 161 -4.83 7.07 2.01
C LEU A 161 -6.36 7.15 2.00
N HIS A 162 -7.01 6.11 2.47
CA HIS A 162 -8.46 6.01 2.63
C HIS A 162 -8.82 6.11 4.10
N ASN A 163 -9.64 7.10 4.44
CA ASN A 163 -10.01 7.40 5.82
C ASN A 163 -11.10 6.46 6.39
N SER A 164 -11.72 5.64 5.56
CA SER A 164 -12.72 4.65 5.96
C SER A 164 -12.80 3.52 4.93
N PRO A 165 -13.39 2.36 5.28
CA PRO A 165 -13.64 1.27 4.34
C PRO A 165 -14.56 1.64 3.16
N THR A 166 -15.36 2.69 3.30
CA THR A 166 -16.28 3.19 2.26
C THR A 166 -15.69 4.32 1.41
N ASP A 167 -14.52 4.81 1.77
CA ASP A 167 -13.79 5.80 0.96
C ASP A 167 -13.19 5.11 -0.26
N THR A 168 -13.76 5.35 -1.45
CA THR A 168 -13.34 4.72 -2.70
C THR A 168 -12.32 5.54 -3.48
N THR A 169 -12.12 6.81 -3.12
CA THR A 169 -11.23 7.73 -3.85
C THR A 169 -9.86 7.84 -3.20
N GLY A 170 -9.82 7.92 -1.86
CA GLY A 170 -8.62 8.18 -1.11
C GLY A 170 -8.07 9.61 -1.29
N GLU A 171 -7.12 9.99 -0.44
CA GLU A 171 -6.31 11.19 -0.56
C GLU A 171 -4.91 10.80 -1.02
N GLU A 172 -4.40 11.42 -2.09
CA GLU A 172 -3.03 11.18 -2.55
C GLU A 172 -2.05 11.72 -1.52
N VAL A 173 -1.19 10.84 -1.01
CA VAL A 173 -0.23 11.16 0.07
C VAL A 173 1.22 11.07 -0.38
N SER A 174 1.51 10.43 -1.51
CA SER A 174 2.85 10.31 -2.07
C SER A 174 2.80 9.96 -3.55
N THR A 175 3.79 10.44 -4.31
CA THR A 175 4.08 10.05 -5.69
C THR A 175 5.43 9.32 -5.82
N ASN A 176 6.08 9.00 -4.70
CA ASN A 176 7.42 8.41 -4.62
C ASN A 176 7.44 6.95 -4.16
N THR A 177 6.28 6.28 -4.19
CA THR A 177 6.19 4.86 -3.84
C THR A 177 7.02 4.02 -4.81
N VAL A 178 7.72 3.02 -4.28
CA VAL A 178 8.59 2.13 -5.07
C VAL A 178 8.12 0.69 -4.95
N LEU A 179 8.02 0.02 -6.10
CA LEU A 179 7.75 -1.41 -6.23
C LEU A 179 9.07 -2.10 -6.60
N LYS A 180 9.51 -3.06 -5.78
CA LYS A 180 10.79 -3.73 -5.99
C LYS A 180 10.74 -5.22 -5.68
N ASN A 181 11.76 -5.94 -6.18
CA ASN A 181 11.96 -7.37 -5.96
C ASN A 181 10.73 -8.19 -6.33
N GLY A 182 9.95 -7.69 -7.31
CA GLY A 182 8.78 -8.39 -7.80
C GLY A 182 9.15 -9.65 -8.57
N SER A 183 8.41 -10.73 -8.36
CA SER A 183 8.55 -11.98 -9.11
C SER A 183 7.19 -12.58 -9.42
N ILE A 184 7.06 -13.16 -10.62
CA ILE A 184 5.89 -13.93 -11.04
C ILE A 184 6.40 -15.24 -11.64
N TYR A 185 5.82 -16.35 -11.23
CA TYR A 185 6.10 -17.68 -11.77
C TYR A 185 4.84 -18.53 -11.82
N LYS A 186 4.87 -19.60 -12.61
CA LYS A 186 3.79 -20.58 -12.69
C LYS A 186 4.24 -21.92 -12.11
N LYS A 187 3.42 -22.52 -11.27
CA LYS A 187 3.62 -23.85 -10.69
C LYS A 187 2.26 -24.53 -10.54
N GLU A 188 2.16 -25.79 -10.92
CA GLU A 188 0.93 -26.59 -10.83
C GLU A 188 -0.28 -25.90 -11.47
N GLY A 189 -0.06 -25.30 -12.66
CA GLY A 189 -1.08 -24.57 -13.41
C GLY A 189 -1.47 -23.20 -12.83
N LYS A 190 -0.94 -22.77 -11.67
CA LYS A 190 -1.28 -21.51 -11.00
C LYS A 190 -0.14 -20.50 -11.13
N LEU A 191 -0.50 -19.22 -11.30
CA LEU A 191 0.44 -18.11 -11.27
C LEU A 191 0.52 -17.51 -9.87
N TYR A 192 1.74 -17.38 -9.39
CA TYR A 192 2.09 -16.81 -8.10
C TYR A 192 2.84 -15.51 -8.29
N ILE A 193 2.60 -14.57 -7.39
CA ILE A 193 3.25 -13.26 -7.37
C ILE A 193 3.79 -12.95 -5.98
N SER A 194 5.00 -12.39 -5.92
CA SER A 194 5.60 -11.86 -4.70
C SER A 194 6.27 -10.52 -5.00
N TYR A 195 6.24 -9.57 -4.08
CA TYR A 195 6.82 -8.24 -4.27
C TYR A 195 6.94 -7.47 -2.95
N ILE A 196 7.64 -6.34 -2.99
CA ILE A 196 7.75 -5.37 -1.92
C ILE A 196 7.31 -4.00 -2.44
N VAL A 197 6.40 -3.35 -1.72
CA VAL A 197 6.08 -1.93 -1.90
C VAL A 197 6.75 -1.15 -0.80
N VAL A 198 7.53 -0.14 -1.15
CA VAL A 198 8.22 0.77 -0.23
C VAL A 198 7.49 2.10 -0.26
N TYR A 199 7.03 2.56 0.89
CA TYR A 199 6.33 3.82 1.03
C TYR A 199 7.30 4.94 1.44
N ASP A 200 7.16 6.11 0.82
CA ASP A 200 7.92 7.30 1.22
C ASP A 200 7.35 7.88 2.53
N MET A 201 8.04 7.63 3.62
CA MET A 201 7.62 8.11 4.95
C MET A 201 7.73 9.62 5.10
N ALA A 202 8.56 10.30 4.30
CA ALA A 202 8.67 11.75 4.34
C ALA A 202 7.41 12.39 3.74
N ASP A 203 6.88 11.84 2.66
CA ASP A 203 5.63 12.30 2.06
C ASP A 203 4.42 11.98 2.96
N ILE A 204 4.35 10.76 3.48
CA ILE A 204 3.26 10.37 4.40
C ILE A 204 3.19 11.30 5.61
N ARG A 205 4.32 11.73 6.16
CA ARG A 205 4.35 12.69 7.28
C ARG A 205 3.80 14.07 6.95
N LYS A 206 3.86 14.51 5.68
CA LYS A 206 3.24 15.79 5.28
C LYS A 206 1.72 15.74 5.47
N THR A 207 1.11 14.58 5.22
CA THR A 207 -0.33 14.35 5.40
C THR A 207 -0.68 13.99 6.84
N ILE A 208 0.20 13.25 7.53
CA ILE A 208 0.02 12.83 8.92
C ILE A 208 1.19 13.35 9.77
N PRO A 209 1.21 14.66 10.14
CA PRO A 209 2.35 15.30 10.82
C PRO A 209 2.70 14.71 12.19
N LEU A 210 1.77 13.96 12.80
CA LEU A 210 1.97 13.35 14.12
C LEU A 210 2.65 11.97 14.06
N LEU A 211 2.98 11.46 12.87
CA LEU A 211 3.79 10.26 12.77
C LEU A 211 5.19 10.53 13.37
N PRO A 212 5.63 9.69 14.31
CA PRO A 212 6.93 9.85 14.95
C PRO A 212 8.08 9.88 13.93
N GLU A 213 9.06 10.76 14.12
CA GLU A 213 10.21 10.91 13.22
C GLU A 213 11.09 9.66 13.14
N ASN A 214 11.06 8.80 14.16
CA ASN A 214 11.80 7.55 14.18
C ASN A 214 11.22 6.46 13.27
N HIS A 215 10.02 6.64 12.71
CA HIS A 215 9.46 5.76 11.68
C HIS A 215 10.08 6.09 10.32
N LYS A 216 11.25 5.52 10.03
CA LYS A 216 12.05 5.82 8.83
C LYS A 216 11.61 5.03 7.61
N SER A 217 11.05 3.84 7.78
CA SER A 217 10.62 2.98 6.68
C SER A 217 9.32 2.27 6.98
N LEU A 218 8.47 2.19 5.98
CA LEU A 218 7.29 1.34 5.95
C LEU A 218 7.30 0.60 4.61
N ILE A 219 7.19 -0.71 4.67
CA ILE A 219 7.05 -1.54 3.47
C ILE A 219 5.87 -2.50 3.62
N ALA A 220 5.28 -2.88 2.49
CA ALA A 220 4.31 -3.97 2.41
C ALA A 220 4.93 -5.11 1.58
N VAL A 221 4.91 -6.31 2.13
CA VAL A 221 5.51 -7.51 1.54
C VAL A 221 4.42 -8.49 1.14
N MET A 222 4.17 -8.68 -0.16
CA MET A 222 3.32 -9.73 -0.69
C MET A 222 4.13 -11.02 -0.85
N GLN A 223 3.62 -12.11 -0.29
CA GLN A 223 4.21 -13.43 -0.45
C GLN A 223 3.20 -14.38 -1.10
N ASN A 224 3.55 -14.91 -2.27
CA ASN A 224 2.75 -15.93 -2.97
C ASN A 224 1.27 -15.58 -3.18
N GLY A 225 0.98 -14.34 -3.56
CA GLY A 225 -0.35 -13.97 -4.09
C GLY A 225 -0.66 -14.81 -5.33
N VAL A 226 -1.93 -15.16 -5.55
CA VAL A 226 -2.36 -16.10 -6.59
C VAL A 226 -3.25 -15.39 -7.60
N LYS A 227 -3.00 -15.65 -8.91
CA LYS A 227 -3.86 -15.17 -9.99
C LYS A 227 -5.24 -15.82 -9.92
N LYS A 228 -6.28 -15.02 -10.14
CA LYS A 228 -7.69 -15.44 -10.23
C LYS A 228 -8.05 -15.91 -11.64
#